data_82bfca5a2721b5e783a4c637bd7e3518
#
_entry.id   82bfca5a2721b5e783a4c637bd7e3518
#
_cell.length_a   1.000
_cell.length_b   1.000
_cell.length_c   1.000
_cell.angle_alpha   90.00
_cell.angle_beta   90.00
_cell.angle_gamma   90.00
#
_symmetry.space_group_name_H-M   'P 1'
#
loop_
_entity.id
_entity.type
_entity.pdbx_description
1 polymer ?
#
loop_
_entity_poly.entity_id
_entity_poly.type
_entity_poly.pdbx_seq_one_letter_code
_entity_poly.pdbx_strand_id
1 'polypeptide(L)'
;MSAIDKKFQSKNFKNWSNSDLKNIPVDGKRYNSYEFMEKEWEYMWPKVWLLLGREEEIPNAGDYQMEDFGKESFLMVRQDDGSIKSFYNVCQHRGARLTFNDLGTTETFNCPYHGWKWRKDGKLIEAQDSEDFPQGDPCQNLRLEEVKTETFAGFIWVNMDRDCLLYTSPSPRD
;
A
#
# COMPACT_ATOMS: atom_id res chain seq x y z
N MET A 1 -1.53 -10.53 -22.90
CA MET A 1 -0.09 -10.47 -22.66
C MET A 1 0.48 -9.37 -23.53
N SER A 2 0.97 -8.30 -22.90
CA SER A 2 1.51 -7.12 -23.61
C SER A 2 2.88 -7.44 -24.22
N ALA A 3 3.33 -6.60 -25.18
CA ALA A 3 4.67 -6.75 -25.81
C ALA A 3 5.83 -6.68 -24.79
N ILE A 4 5.59 -6.12 -23.61
CA ILE A 4 6.53 -6.01 -22.48
C ILE A 4 6.73 -7.38 -21.84
N ASP A 5 5.65 -8.20 -21.68
CA ASP A 5 5.75 -9.53 -21.08
C ASP A 5 6.65 -10.49 -21.88
N LYS A 6 6.67 -10.35 -23.19
CA LYS A 6 7.54 -11.19 -24.06
C LYS A 6 9.02 -10.82 -23.95
N LYS A 7 9.35 -9.59 -23.59
CA LYS A 7 10.75 -9.11 -23.52
C LYS A 7 11.45 -9.50 -22.23
N PHE A 8 10.68 -9.71 -21.14
CA PHE A 8 11.21 -10.13 -19.84
C PHE A 8 11.37 -11.64 -19.68
N GLN A 9 10.62 -12.46 -20.43
CA GLN A 9 10.64 -13.93 -20.30
C GLN A 9 11.85 -14.63 -20.92
N SER A 10 12.74 -13.95 -21.64
CA SER A 10 13.78 -14.62 -22.44
C SER A 10 15.23 -14.36 -22.01
N LYS A 11 15.51 -13.63 -20.96
CA LYS A 11 16.89 -13.48 -20.48
C LYS A 11 17.19 -14.44 -19.33
N ASN A 12 17.80 -15.55 -19.69
CA ASN A 12 18.31 -16.55 -18.76
C ASN A 12 19.52 -15.94 -18.02
N PHE A 13 19.33 -15.42 -16.82
CA PHE A 13 20.35 -14.80 -15.99
C PHE A 13 21.47 -15.76 -15.58
N LYS A 14 21.31 -17.07 -15.81
CA LYS A 14 22.31 -18.11 -15.45
C LYS A 14 23.63 -18.04 -16.23
N ASN A 15 23.66 -17.27 -17.34
CA ASN A 15 24.85 -17.21 -18.20
C ASN A 15 25.47 -15.80 -18.29
N TRP A 16 25.17 -14.90 -17.34
CA TRP A 16 25.83 -13.61 -17.31
C TRP A 16 27.25 -13.74 -16.78
N SER A 17 28.24 -13.43 -17.60
CA SER A 17 29.63 -13.29 -17.17
C SER A 17 29.90 -11.83 -16.75
N ASN A 18 30.92 -11.61 -15.91
CA ASN A 18 31.33 -10.25 -15.54
C ASN A 18 31.74 -9.37 -16.76
N SER A 19 32.06 -10.01 -17.88
CA SER A 19 32.35 -9.32 -19.14
C SER A 19 31.13 -8.72 -19.81
N ASP A 20 29.91 -9.18 -19.47
CA ASP A 20 28.65 -8.65 -20.00
C ASP A 20 28.21 -7.40 -19.24
N LEU A 21 28.74 -7.22 -18.02
CA LEU A 21 28.57 -6.00 -17.23
C LEU A 21 29.59 -4.96 -17.72
N LYS A 22 29.26 -4.31 -18.83
CA LYS A 22 30.06 -3.17 -19.30
C LYS A 22 30.16 -2.15 -18.19
N ASN A 23 31.36 -1.66 -17.92
CA ASN A 23 31.63 -0.54 -17.01
C ASN A 23 31.07 0.79 -17.61
N ILE A 24 29.73 0.81 -17.80
CA ILE A 24 29.03 2.00 -18.29
C ILE A 24 28.52 2.73 -17.05
N PRO A 25 28.91 4.00 -16.84
CA PRO A 25 28.34 4.80 -15.77
C PRO A 25 26.80 4.82 -15.88
N VAL A 26 26.14 4.65 -14.75
CA VAL A 26 24.68 4.81 -14.70
C VAL A 26 24.38 6.28 -15.00
N ASP A 27 23.53 6.53 -16.01
CA ASP A 27 23.10 7.89 -16.34
C ASP A 27 22.36 8.49 -15.14
N GLY A 28 22.89 9.61 -14.62
CA GLY A 28 22.30 10.33 -13.49
C GLY A 28 20.87 10.81 -13.75
N LYS A 29 20.44 10.86 -15.01
CA LYS A 29 19.04 11.16 -15.38
C LYS A 29 18.04 10.19 -14.76
N ARG A 30 18.42 8.95 -14.47
CA ARG A 30 17.56 7.99 -13.78
C ARG A 30 17.13 8.46 -12.39
N TYR A 31 17.94 9.27 -11.72
CA TYR A 31 17.72 9.69 -10.34
C TYR A 31 17.01 11.04 -10.21
N ASN A 32 16.90 11.82 -11.29
CA ASN A 32 16.33 13.16 -11.24
C ASN A 32 15.37 13.48 -12.39
N SER A 33 15.07 12.52 -13.27
CA SER A 33 14.12 12.70 -14.36
C SER A 33 12.69 12.44 -13.88
N TYR A 34 11.84 13.44 -14.02
CA TYR A 34 10.40 13.29 -13.76
C TYR A 34 9.76 12.21 -14.65
N GLU A 35 10.13 12.18 -15.94
CA GLU A 35 9.63 11.15 -16.86
C GLU A 35 10.03 9.74 -16.43
N PHE A 36 11.23 9.57 -15.88
CA PHE A 36 11.65 8.27 -15.36
C PHE A 36 10.86 7.87 -14.11
N MET A 37 10.65 8.80 -13.19
CA MET A 37 9.81 8.59 -11.99
C MET A 37 8.38 8.19 -12.37
N GLU A 38 7.78 8.83 -13.40
CA GLU A 38 6.45 8.45 -13.87
C GLU A 38 6.41 7.00 -14.38
N LYS A 39 7.46 6.55 -15.08
CA LYS A 39 7.59 5.16 -15.53
C LYS A 39 7.76 4.18 -14.36
N GLU A 40 8.53 4.56 -13.33
CA GLU A 40 8.63 3.74 -12.12
C GLU A 40 7.28 3.61 -11.43
N TRP A 41 6.49 4.69 -11.37
CA TRP A 41 5.15 4.68 -10.81
C TRP A 41 4.17 3.82 -11.63
N GLU A 42 4.27 3.83 -12.94
CA GLU A 42 3.42 3.02 -13.81
C GLU A 42 3.76 1.53 -13.77
N TYR A 43 5.05 1.20 -13.71
CA TYR A 43 5.50 -0.17 -13.97
C TYR A 43 6.13 -0.88 -12.77
N MET A 44 6.58 -0.18 -11.74
CA MET A 44 7.35 -0.77 -10.64
C MET A 44 6.68 -0.59 -9.28
N TRP A 45 6.52 0.64 -8.79
CA TRP A 45 6.10 0.88 -7.42
C TRP A 45 4.78 0.21 -7.02
N PRO A 46 3.73 0.17 -7.88
CA PRO A 46 2.49 -0.53 -7.56
C PRO A 46 2.60 -2.06 -7.50
N LYS A 47 3.74 -2.64 -7.87
CA LYS A 47 3.94 -4.09 -8.00
C LYS A 47 5.03 -4.66 -7.11
N VAL A 48 5.62 -3.84 -6.27
CA VAL A 48 6.69 -4.26 -5.35
C VAL A 48 6.24 -4.13 -3.91
N TRP A 49 6.88 -4.90 -3.03
CA TRP A 49 6.68 -4.75 -1.60
C TRP A 49 7.40 -3.51 -1.08
N LEU A 50 6.65 -2.67 -0.36
CA LEU A 50 7.12 -1.45 0.26
C LEU A 50 7.19 -1.66 1.76
N LEU A 51 8.34 -1.39 2.37
CA LEU A 51 8.49 -1.36 3.80
C LEU A 51 8.02 0.02 4.28
N LEU A 52 6.90 0.06 5.02
CA LEU A 52 6.30 1.33 5.44
C LEU A 52 6.32 1.57 6.94
N GLY A 53 6.61 0.56 7.78
CA GLY A 53 6.61 0.76 9.22
C GLY A 53 7.18 -0.41 9.99
N ARG A 54 7.18 -0.26 11.32
CA ARG A 54 7.59 -1.30 12.26
C ARG A 54 6.39 -1.74 13.09
N GLU A 55 6.25 -3.04 13.31
CA GLU A 55 5.15 -3.59 14.12
C GLU A 55 5.14 -3.03 15.55
N GLU A 56 6.32 -2.71 16.10
CA GLU A 56 6.46 -2.18 17.45
C GLU A 56 5.96 -0.73 17.62
N GLU A 57 5.76 0.01 16.52
CA GLU A 57 5.25 1.39 16.55
C GLU A 57 3.73 1.43 16.71
N ILE A 58 3.04 0.31 16.43
CA ILE A 58 1.60 0.14 16.59
C ILE A 58 1.29 -1.14 17.39
N PRO A 59 1.69 -1.24 18.67
CA PRO A 59 1.64 -2.48 19.44
C PRO A 59 0.24 -2.92 19.87
N ASN A 60 -0.70 -1.97 20.06
CA ASN A 60 -2.02 -2.25 20.63
C ASN A 60 -3.14 -2.14 19.61
N ALA A 61 -4.22 -2.87 19.81
CA ALA A 61 -5.42 -2.74 18.97
C ALA A 61 -5.90 -1.28 18.90
N GLY A 62 -6.17 -0.81 17.68
CA GLY A 62 -6.53 0.58 17.40
C GLY A 62 -5.34 1.54 17.20
N ASP A 63 -4.12 1.12 17.51
CA ASP A 63 -2.94 1.89 17.13
C ASP A 63 -2.81 1.92 15.60
N TYR A 64 -2.42 3.06 15.08
CA TYR A 64 -2.24 3.24 13.64
C TYR A 64 -0.99 4.06 13.33
N GLN A 65 -0.44 3.81 12.15
CA GLN A 65 0.60 4.59 11.51
C GLN A 65 0.12 5.03 10.12
N MET A 66 0.38 6.29 9.79
CA MET A 66 0.18 6.83 8.44
C MET A 66 1.53 7.08 7.78
N GLU A 67 1.66 6.69 6.52
CA GLU A 67 2.87 6.90 5.74
C GLU A 67 2.52 7.35 4.33
N ASP A 68 3.17 8.42 3.88
CA ASP A 68 3.09 8.90 2.51
C ASP A 68 4.23 8.30 1.68
N PHE A 69 3.90 7.60 0.62
CA PHE A 69 4.86 7.05 -0.31
C PHE A 69 4.53 7.49 -1.74
N GLY A 70 5.35 8.39 -2.27
CA GLY A 70 5.19 8.91 -3.63
C GLY A 70 3.85 9.59 -3.87
N LYS A 71 2.96 8.96 -4.62
CA LYS A 71 1.63 9.50 -4.95
C LYS A 71 0.54 9.06 -3.99
N GLU A 72 0.81 8.06 -3.15
CA GLU A 72 -0.17 7.42 -2.30
C GLU A 72 0.08 7.71 -0.81
N SER A 73 -0.99 7.62 -0.03
CA SER A 73 -0.96 7.70 1.43
C SER A 73 -1.56 6.43 1.99
N PHE A 74 -0.85 5.78 2.90
CA PHE A 74 -1.25 4.52 3.50
C PHE A 74 -1.56 4.70 4.98
N LEU A 75 -2.55 3.95 5.45
CA LEU A 75 -2.98 3.90 6.84
C LEU A 75 -2.89 2.45 7.32
N MET A 76 -1.92 2.16 8.15
CA MET A 76 -1.69 0.84 8.75
C MET A 76 -2.30 0.80 10.15
N VAL A 77 -3.16 -0.17 10.45
CA VAL A 77 -3.95 -0.20 11.69
C VAL A 77 -3.87 -1.58 12.34
N ARG A 78 -3.49 -1.62 13.63
CA ARG A 78 -3.54 -2.85 14.43
C ARG A 78 -4.99 -3.22 14.72
N GLN A 79 -5.37 -4.45 14.40
CA GLN A 79 -6.70 -5.00 14.61
C GLN A 79 -6.83 -5.66 15.99
N ASP A 80 -8.06 -6.01 16.39
CA ASP A 80 -8.34 -6.65 17.68
C ASP A 80 -7.73 -8.06 17.80
N ASP A 81 -7.57 -8.74 16.69
CA ASP A 81 -6.95 -10.07 16.63
C ASP A 81 -5.41 -10.03 16.59
N GLY A 82 -4.84 -8.82 16.67
CA GLY A 82 -3.39 -8.58 16.59
C GLY A 82 -2.84 -8.51 15.17
N SER A 83 -3.63 -8.76 14.14
CA SER A 83 -3.20 -8.55 12.76
C SER A 83 -3.06 -7.06 12.43
N ILE A 84 -2.38 -6.74 11.33
CA ILE A 84 -2.31 -5.38 10.79
C ILE A 84 -3.03 -5.36 9.46
N LYS A 85 -3.92 -4.38 9.29
CA LYS A 85 -4.54 -4.07 8.01
C LYS A 85 -4.05 -2.72 7.53
N SER A 86 -3.80 -2.64 6.23
CA SER A 86 -3.47 -1.37 5.60
C SER A 86 -4.54 -0.96 4.61
N PHE A 87 -4.79 0.33 4.58
CA PHE A 87 -5.77 0.95 3.68
C PHE A 87 -5.11 2.14 2.98
N TYR A 88 -5.65 2.54 1.83
CA TYR A 88 -5.39 3.88 1.34
C TYR A 88 -6.00 4.90 2.31
N ASN A 89 -5.23 5.90 2.73
CA ASN A 89 -5.67 6.96 3.63
C ASN A 89 -6.61 7.94 2.91
N VAL A 90 -7.73 7.43 2.39
CA VAL A 90 -8.65 8.17 1.55
C VAL A 90 -10.11 7.77 1.83
N CYS A 91 -10.95 8.76 2.10
CA CYS A 91 -12.38 8.57 2.26
C CYS A 91 -13.03 8.26 0.90
N GLN A 92 -13.76 7.14 0.82
CA GLN A 92 -14.43 6.69 -0.41
C GLN A 92 -15.59 7.60 -0.87
N HIS A 93 -15.95 8.62 -0.06
CA HIS A 93 -16.97 9.58 -0.46
C HIS A 93 -16.47 10.54 -1.54
N ARG A 94 -15.45 11.35 -1.22
CA ARG A 94 -14.92 12.40 -2.13
C ARG A 94 -13.39 12.57 -2.03
N GLY A 95 -12.67 11.52 -1.69
CA GLY A 95 -11.22 11.48 -1.77
C GLY A 95 -10.47 12.28 -0.70
N ALA A 96 -11.12 12.73 0.37
CA ALA A 96 -10.43 13.43 1.44
C ALA A 96 -9.59 12.45 2.29
N ARG A 97 -8.43 12.90 2.78
CA ARG A 97 -7.63 12.15 3.75
C ARG A 97 -8.42 11.94 5.05
N LEU A 98 -8.26 10.76 5.65
CA LEU A 98 -8.90 10.41 6.93
C LEU A 98 -8.11 10.91 8.12
N THR A 99 -6.78 10.86 8.04
CA THR A 99 -5.87 11.36 9.07
C THR A 99 -4.66 12.06 8.47
N PHE A 100 -4.11 13.01 9.22
CA PHE A 100 -2.85 13.70 8.93
C PHE A 100 -1.81 13.45 10.02
N ASN A 101 -2.16 12.67 11.04
CA ASN A 101 -1.24 12.31 12.12
C ASN A 101 -0.46 11.07 11.72
N ASP A 102 0.84 11.12 11.86
CA ASP A 102 1.75 10.02 11.52
C ASP A 102 1.49 8.78 12.39
N LEU A 103 1.18 8.98 13.67
CA LEU A 103 0.87 7.93 14.64
C LEU A 103 -0.30 8.33 15.52
N GLY A 104 -1.05 7.34 15.99
CA GLY A 104 -2.14 7.56 16.95
C GLY A 104 -2.86 6.27 17.31
N THR A 105 -3.92 6.40 18.12
CA THR A 105 -4.79 5.31 18.55
C THR A 105 -6.24 5.72 18.35
N THR A 106 -7.02 4.92 17.65
CA THR A 106 -8.46 5.19 17.47
C THR A 106 -9.24 3.92 17.10
N GLU A 107 -10.50 3.91 17.48
CA GLU A 107 -11.48 2.90 17.02
C GLU A 107 -12.13 3.29 15.69
N THR A 108 -12.16 4.61 15.39
CA THR A 108 -12.83 5.13 14.21
C THR A 108 -12.08 6.31 13.61
N PHE A 109 -11.99 6.35 12.29
CA PHE A 109 -11.49 7.48 11.51
C PHE A 109 -12.66 8.33 11.03
N ASN A 110 -12.73 9.57 11.47
CA ASN A 110 -13.76 10.51 11.07
C ASN A 110 -13.25 11.37 9.92
N CYS A 111 -13.89 11.26 8.77
CA CYS A 111 -13.52 12.08 7.62
C CYS A 111 -13.74 13.57 7.93
N PRO A 112 -12.71 14.41 7.84
CA PRO A 112 -12.83 15.82 8.21
C PRO A 112 -13.69 16.64 7.24
N TYR A 113 -14.03 16.07 6.06
CA TYR A 113 -14.75 16.79 5.04
C TYR A 113 -16.29 16.73 5.23
N HIS A 114 -16.87 15.50 5.37
CA HIS A 114 -18.32 15.35 5.53
C HIS A 114 -18.69 14.40 6.68
N GLY A 115 -17.80 14.18 7.64
CA GLY A 115 -18.10 13.44 8.85
C GLY A 115 -18.32 11.94 8.69
N TRP A 116 -18.06 11.34 7.52
CA TRP A 116 -18.17 9.90 7.38
C TRP A 116 -17.23 9.19 8.34
N LYS A 117 -17.74 8.19 9.06
CA LYS A 117 -16.97 7.43 10.06
C LYS A 117 -16.64 6.04 9.57
N TRP A 118 -15.37 5.75 9.62
CA TRP A 118 -14.79 4.47 9.23
C TRP A 118 -14.23 3.78 10.45
N ARG A 119 -14.66 2.55 10.70
CA ARG A 119 -14.08 1.74 11.77
C ARG A 119 -12.66 1.31 11.40
N LYS A 120 -11.85 0.99 12.41
CA LYS A 120 -10.43 0.56 12.26
C LYS A 120 -10.23 -0.63 11.32
N ASP A 121 -11.27 -1.45 11.10
CA ASP A 121 -11.26 -2.56 10.13
C ASP A 121 -11.64 -2.14 8.70
N GLY A 122 -11.79 -0.85 8.46
CA GLY A 122 -12.13 -0.27 7.17
C GLY A 122 -13.62 -0.19 6.86
N LYS A 123 -14.54 -0.69 7.71
CA LYS A 123 -15.97 -0.62 7.44
C LYS A 123 -16.51 0.79 7.64
N LEU A 124 -17.34 1.28 6.72
CA LEU A 124 -18.15 2.48 6.93
C LEU A 124 -19.24 2.18 7.95
N ILE A 125 -19.33 2.97 9.02
CA ILE A 125 -20.31 2.79 10.09
C ILE A 125 -21.28 3.95 10.23
N GLU A 126 -20.94 5.13 9.69
CA GLU A 126 -21.82 6.30 9.70
C GLU A 126 -21.57 7.13 8.44
N ALA A 127 -22.61 7.42 7.71
CA ALA A 127 -22.64 8.38 6.62
C ALA A 127 -23.74 9.40 6.88
N GLN A 128 -23.42 10.67 6.71
CA GLN A 128 -24.44 11.73 6.83
C GLN A 128 -25.46 11.57 5.70
N ASP A 129 -26.74 11.76 6.01
CA ASP A 129 -27.86 11.67 5.07
C ASP A 129 -27.83 10.37 4.25
N SER A 130 -27.61 9.24 4.94
CA SER A 130 -27.44 7.91 4.29
C SER A 130 -28.67 7.46 3.52
N GLU A 131 -29.84 7.95 3.88
CA GLU A 131 -31.13 7.70 3.21
C GLU A 131 -31.27 8.37 1.85
N ASP A 132 -30.50 9.43 1.59
CA ASP A 132 -30.57 10.19 0.34
C ASP A 132 -29.75 9.57 -0.81
N PHE A 133 -29.04 8.46 -0.53
CA PHE A 133 -28.24 7.78 -1.56
C PHE A 133 -29.12 6.92 -2.46
N PRO A 134 -29.19 7.22 -3.79
CA PRO A 134 -30.03 6.44 -4.72
C PRO A 134 -29.66 4.95 -4.80
N GLN A 135 -28.43 4.60 -4.44
CA GLN A 135 -27.90 3.24 -4.43
C GLN A 135 -28.21 2.49 -3.12
N GLY A 136 -28.92 3.13 -2.18
CA GLY A 136 -29.15 2.64 -0.82
C GLY A 136 -28.07 3.07 0.17
N ASP A 137 -28.29 2.77 1.45
CA ASP A 137 -27.40 3.17 2.53
C ASP A 137 -25.96 2.67 2.32
N PRO A 138 -24.98 3.56 2.17
CA PRO A 138 -23.58 3.20 1.92
C PRO A 138 -22.95 2.42 3.08
N CYS A 139 -23.48 2.53 4.31
CA CYS A 139 -22.97 1.81 5.48
C CYS A 139 -23.14 0.30 5.39
N GLN A 140 -24.01 -0.19 4.50
CA GLN A 140 -24.26 -1.62 4.36
C GLN A 140 -23.06 -2.36 3.77
N ASN A 141 -22.42 -1.79 2.75
CA ASN A 141 -21.42 -2.51 1.96
C ASN A 141 -20.09 -1.77 1.76
N LEU A 142 -20.03 -0.46 2.04
CA LEU A 142 -18.83 0.31 1.72
C LEU A 142 -17.70 0.07 2.74
N ARG A 143 -16.51 -0.12 2.21
CA ARG A 143 -15.27 -0.29 2.99
C ARG A 143 -14.16 0.56 2.39
N LEU A 144 -13.20 0.93 3.22
CA LEU A 144 -11.94 1.50 2.72
C LEU A 144 -11.26 0.53 1.78
N GLU A 145 -10.58 1.06 0.80
CA GLU A 145 -9.77 0.26 -0.13
C GLU A 145 -8.57 -0.32 0.62
N GLU A 146 -8.60 -1.64 0.80
CA GLU A 146 -7.56 -2.38 1.54
C GLU A 146 -6.35 -2.63 0.64
N VAL A 147 -5.16 -2.41 1.18
CA VAL A 147 -3.88 -2.70 0.53
C VAL A 147 -3.35 -4.00 1.10
N LYS A 148 -2.77 -4.84 0.25
CA LYS A 148 -2.19 -6.10 0.72
C LYS A 148 -1.09 -5.81 1.74
N THR A 149 -1.21 -6.47 2.90
CA THR A 149 -0.31 -6.25 4.05
C THR A 149 0.23 -7.57 4.53
N GLU A 150 1.52 -7.61 4.77
CA GLU A 150 2.23 -8.73 5.39
C GLU A 150 3.19 -8.19 6.44
N THR A 151 3.46 -9.00 7.48
CA THR A 151 4.50 -8.67 8.45
C THR A 151 5.64 -9.68 8.35
N PHE A 152 6.86 -9.16 8.34
CA PHE A 152 8.05 -10.00 8.29
C PHE A 152 9.20 -9.33 9.01
N ALA A 153 9.87 -10.06 9.89
CA ALA A 153 11.03 -9.61 10.65
C ALA A 153 10.78 -8.34 11.50
N GLY A 154 9.54 -8.14 12.00
CA GLY A 154 9.17 -6.98 12.79
C GLY A 154 8.81 -5.73 11.97
N PHE A 155 8.75 -5.86 10.65
CA PHE A 155 8.38 -4.77 9.74
C PHE A 155 7.03 -5.02 9.07
N ILE A 156 6.36 -3.91 8.74
CA ILE A 156 5.10 -3.88 8.01
C ILE A 156 5.41 -3.65 6.54
N TRP A 157 4.99 -4.59 5.71
CA TRP A 157 5.15 -4.56 4.26
C TRP A 157 3.79 -4.42 3.60
N VAL A 158 3.69 -3.53 2.62
CA VAL A 158 2.48 -3.38 1.82
C VAL A 158 2.77 -3.57 0.34
N ASN A 159 1.76 -4.01 -0.41
CA ASN A 159 1.84 -4.11 -1.86
C ASN A 159 0.51 -3.66 -2.46
N MET A 160 0.57 -2.73 -3.40
CA MET A 160 -0.61 -2.23 -4.11
C MET A 160 -1.19 -3.26 -5.09
N ASP A 161 -0.38 -4.24 -5.52
CA ASP A 161 -0.85 -5.40 -6.29
C ASP A 161 -1.37 -6.47 -5.32
N ARG A 162 -2.68 -6.66 -5.29
CA ARG A 162 -3.36 -7.61 -4.39
C ARG A 162 -3.01 -9.07 -4.66
N ASP A 163 -2.60 -9.39 -5.87
CA ASP A 163 -2.27 -10.76 -6.28
C ASP A 163 -0.80 -11.11 -6.04
N CYS A 164 0.02 -10.14 -5.66
CA CYS A 164 1.43 -10.35 -5.37
C CYS A 164 1.61 -11.22 -4.11
N LEU A 165 2.55 -12.16 -4.15
CA LEU A 165 2.96 -12.95 -2.99
C LEU A 165 4.26 -12.40 -2.40
N LEU A 166 4.32 -12.26 -1.07
CA LEU A 166 5.59 -12.01 -0.41
C LEU A 166 6.43 -13.30 -0.46
N TYR A 167 7.51 -13.27 -1.20
CA TYR A 167 8.45 -14.37 -1.25
C TYR A 167 9.29 -14.39 0.04
N THR A 168 8.77 -15.05 1.05
CA THR A 168 9.53 -15.44 2.26
C THR A 168 10.07 -16.85 2.12
N SER A 169 10.15 -17.37 0.90
CA SER A 169 10.62 -18.74 0.68
C SER A 169 12.03 -18.88 1.22
N PRO A 170 12.29 -19.92 2.03
CA PRO A 170 13.64 -20.23 2.45
C PRO A 170 14.54 -20.36 1.22
N SER A 171 15.75 -19.84 1.34
CA SER A 171 16.76 -20.00 0.30
C SER A 171 16.91 -21.47 -0.04
N PRO A 172 17.08 -21.86 -1.32
CA PRO A 172 17.36 -23.26 -1.67
C PRO A 172 18.64 -23.81 -1.06
N ARG A 173 19.26 -23.10 -0.13
CA ARG A 173 20.47 -23.48 0.61
C ARG A 173 20.21 -23.81 2.07
N ASP A 174 18.96 -23.70 2.55
CA ASP A 174 18.57 -24.05 3.92
C ASP A 174 18.02 -25.47 3.97
#